data_396f2ce29fa38bb46cb87132c698b655
#
_entry.id   396f2ce29fa38bb46cb87132c698b655
#
_cell.length_a   1.000
_cell.length_b   1.000
_cell.length_c   1.000
_cell.angle_alpha   90.00
_cell.angle_beta   90.00
_cell.angle_gamma   90.00
#
_symmetry.space_group_name_H-M   'P 1'
#
loop_
_entity.id
_entity.type
_entity.pdbx_description
1 polymer ?
#
loop_
_entity_poly.entity_id
_entity_poly.type
_entity_poly.pdbx_seq_one_letter_code
_entity_poly.pdbx_strand_id
1 'polypeptide(L)' 'MKESYLNIDDITSSLKINKDTLWQWVKDGKFPSPLEMRDRTALWSYAVIENWVAQQHKTQEFIDNQELDL' A
#
# COMPACT_ATOMS: atom_id res chain seq x y z
N MET A 1 11.48 -17.73 -10.42
CA MET A 1 10.38 -17.10 -9.77
C MET A 1 10.17 -15.71 -10.27
N LYS A 2 9.00 -15.39 -10.68
CA LYS A 2 8.73 -14.09 -11.24
C LYS A 2 8.26 -13.13 -10.19
N GLU A 3 8.89 -12.00 -10.16
CA GLU A 3 8.42 -10.93 -9.32
C GLU A 3 7.38 -10.13 -10.07
N SER A 4 6.29 -9.83 -9.40
CA SER A 4 5.26 -9.00 -9.97
C SER A 4 5.40 -7.58 -9.46
N TYR A 5 5.11 -6.64 -10.35
CA TYR A 5 5.18 -5.24 -10.00
C TYR A 5 3.82 -4.60 -10.22
N LEU A 6 3.53 -3.60 -9.42
CA LEU A 6 2.30 -2.84 -9.53
C LEU A 6 2.65 -1.40 -9.84
N ASN A 7 1.90 -0.80 -10.76
CA ASN A 7 2.09 0.62 -11.01
C ASN A 7 1.10 1.42 -10.17
N ILE A 8 1.20 2.75 -10.26
CA ILE A 8 0.39 3.59 -9.40
C ILE A 8 -1.10 3.43 -9.68
N ASP A 9 -1.45 3.20 -10.94
CA ASP A 9 -2.86 3.00 -11.29
C ASP A 9 -3.42 1.75 -10.64
N ASP A 10 -2.63 0.68 -10.64
CA ASP A 10 -3.05 -0.56 -10.01
C ASP A 10 -3.31 -0.36 -8.53
N ILE A 11 -2.43 0.36 -7.86
CA ILE A 11 -2.52 0.53 -6.43
C ILE A 11 -3.67 1.45 -6.06
N THR A 12 -3.78 2.57 -6.73
CA THR A 12 -4.85 3.52 -6.42
C THR A 12 -6.22 2.94 -6.69
N SER A 13 -6.33 2.12 -7.75
CA SER A 13 -7.60 1.45 -8.03
C SER A 13 -7.95 0.45 -6.94
N SER A 14 -6.98 -0.31 -6.50
CA SER A 14 -7.21 -1.31 -5.46
C SER A 14 -7.60 -0.69 -4.14
N LEU A 15 -6.96 0.41 -3.79
CA LEU A 15 -7.22 1.08 -2.51
C LEU A 15 -8.32 2.11 -2.61
N LYS A 16 -8.78 2.40 -3.81
CA LYS A 16 -9.85 3.36 -4.04
C LYS A 16 -9.48 4.75 -3.53
N ILE A 17 -8.27 5.14 -3.84
CA ILE A 17 -7.78 6.48 -3.51
C ILE A 17 -7.27 7.11 -4.79
N ASN A 18 -7.03 8.41 -4.77
CA ASN A 18 -6.45 9.06 -5.94
C ASN A 18 -4.93 9.11 -5.80
N LYS A 19 -4.28 9.51 -6.89
CA LYS A 19 -2.82 9.51 -6.93
C LYS A 19 -2.21 10.50 -5.95
N ASP A 20 -2.85 11.63 -5.80
CA ASP A 20 -2.36 12.65 -4.87
C ASP A 20 -2.32 12.11 -3.45
N THR A 21 -3.36 11.39 -3.07
CA THR A 21 -3.43 10.79 -1.74
C THR A 21 -2.32 9.77 -1.56
N LEU A 22 -2.08 8.95 -2.57
CA LEU A 22 -1.04 7.95 -2.47
C LEU A 22 0.33 8.59 -2.30
N TRP A 23 0.63 9.59 -3.10
CA TRP A 23 1.92 10.27 -2.99
C TRP A 23 2.08 10.96 -1.65
N GLN A 24 0.99 11.47 -1.12
CA GLN A 24 1.02 12.07 0.20
C GLN A 24 1.39 11.03 1.26
N TRP A 25 0.81 9.84 1.15
CA TRP A 25 1.12 8.77 2.07
C TRP A 25 2.59 8.35 1.98
N VAL A 26 3.13 8.30 0.76
CA VAL A 26 4.54 7.96 0.58
C VAL A 26 5.40 9.02 1.25
N LYS A 27 5.04 10.26 1.04
CA LYS A 27 5.80 11.38 1.60
C LYS A 27 5.76 11.36 3.12
N ASP A 28 4.63 11.01 3.68
CA ASP A 28 4.46 10.98 5.14
C ASP A 28 5.03 9.71 5.78
N GLY A 29 5.51 8.80 4.97
CA GLY A 29 6.05 7.56 5.50
C GLY A 29 4.99 6.54 5.88
N LYS A 30 3.77 6.73 5.41
CA LYS A 30 2.68 5.81 5.71
C LYS A 30 2.51 4.72 4.66
N PHE A 31 3.18 4.85 3.55
CA PHE A 31 3.09 3.90 2.46
C PHE A 31 4.49 3.67 1.91
N PRO A 32 4.82 2.45 1.49
CA PRO A 32 6.17 2.16 0.99
C PRO A 32 6.50 3.01 -0.23
N SER A 33 7.75 3.37 -0.34
CA SER A 33 8.23 4.08 -1.52
C SER A 33 8.31 3.12 -2.69
N PRO A 34 8.17 3.64 -3.92
CA PRO A 34 8.27 2.75 -5.08
C PRO A 34 9.64 2.10 -5.16
N LEU A 35 9.65 0.89 -5.67
CA LEU A 35 10.88 0.14 -5.83
C LEU A 35 11.77 0.78 -6.88
N GLU A 36 11.17 1.25 -7.95
CA GLU A 36 11.93 1.91 -9.00
C GLU A 36 11.00 2.77 -9.85
N MET A 37 11.61 3.66 -10.60
CA MET A 37 10.90 4.48 -11.56
C MET A 37 11.35 4.06 -12.95
N ARG A 38 10.39 3.69 -13.79
CA ARG A 38 10.70 3.28 -15.16
C ARG A 38 9.82 4.06 -16.11
N ASP A 39 10.45 4.81 -17.02
CA ASP A 39 9.71 5.59 -17.99
C ASP A 39 8.66 6.48 -17.32
N ARG A 40 9.06 7.13 -16.25
CA ARG A 40 8.18 8.01 -15.47
C ARG A 40 7.06 7.28 -14.78
N THR A 41 7.15 5.97 -14.72
CA THR A 41 6.14 5.18 -14.03
C THR A 41 6.75 4.61 -12.76
N ALA A 42 6.08 4.86 -11.65
CA ALA A 42 6.53 4.30 -10.38
C ALA A 42 6.06 2.86 -10.29
N LEU A 43 6.97 1.99 -9.86
CA LEU A 43 6.67 0.58 -9.73
C LEU A 43 6.93 0.12 -8.30
N TRP A 44 5.97 -0.59 -7.75
CA TRP A 44 6.09 -1.18 -6.42
C TRP A 44 6.15 -2.69 -6.54
N SER A 45 6.89 -3.33 -5.65
CA SER A 45 6.90 -4.78 -5.59
C SER A 45 5.56 -5.28 -5.05
N TYR A 46 4.98 -6.25 -5.74
CA TYR A 46 3.71 -6.82 -5.30
C TYR A 46 3.83 -7.36 -3.87
N ALA A 47 4.94 -8.03 -3.58
CA ALA A 47 5.15 -8.60 -2.25
C ALA A 47 5.17 -7.54 -1.17
N VAL A 48 5.80 -6.40 -1.46
CA VAL A 48 5.86 -5.31 -0.49
C VAL A 48 4.47 -4.75 -0.24
N ILE A 49 3.70 -4.56 -1.30
CA ILE A 49 2.36 -4.01 -1.16
C ILE A 49 1.46 -4.98 -0.41
N GLU A 50 1.57 -6.26 -0.72
CA GLU A 50 0.76 -7.27 -0.05
C GLU A 50 1.07 -7.30 1.44
N ASN A 51 2.33 -7.19 1.78
CA ASN A 51 2.73 -7.14 3.17
C ASN A 51 2.18 -5.91 3.87
N TRP A 52 2.20 -4.78 3.18
CA TRP A 52 1.67 -3.55 3.74
C TRP A 52 0.17 -3.67 4.02
N VAL A 53 -0.56 -4.23 3.07
CA VAL A 53 -2.00 -4.41 3.23
C VAL A 53 -2.29 -5.35 4.39
N ALA A 54 -1.52 -6.42 4.50
CA ALA A 54 -1.70 -7.37 5.58
C ALA A 54 -1.50 -6.72 6.94
N GLN A 55 -0.53 -5.82 7.02
CA GLN A 55 -0.28 -5.13 8.28
C GLN A 55 -1.42 -4.19 8.64
N GLN A 56 -2.01 -3.56 7.65
CA GLN A 56 -3.15 -2.69 7.90
C GLN A 56 -4.33 -3.47 8.42
N HIS A 57 -4.60 -4.62 7.82
CA HIS A 57 -5.68 -5.48 8.25
C HIS A 57 -5.47 -5.97 9.67
N LYS A 58 -4.25 -6.34 9.96
CA LYS A 58 -3.94 -6.84 11.28
C LYS A 58 -4.16 -5.80 12.36
N THR A 59 -3.74 -4.57 12.06
CA THR A 59 -3.93 -3.47 12.99
C THR A 59 -5.42 -3.21 13.20
N GLN A 60 -6.18 -3.28 12.14
CA GLN A 60 -7.60 -3.03 12.21
C GLN A 60 -8.31 -4.09 13.05
N GLU A 61 -7.91 -5.34 12.87
CA GLU A 61 -8.49 -6.43 13.65
C GLU A 61 -8.21 -6.26 15.12
N PHE A 62 -7.02 -5.83 15.44
CA PHE A 62 -6.64 -5.62 16.82
C PHE A 62 -7.50 -4.55 17.48
N ILE A 63 -7.73 -3.47 16.75
CA ILE A 63 -8.55 -2.38 17.26
C ILE A 63 -9.99 -2.84 17.47
N ASP A 64 -10.51 -3.61 16.52
CA ASP A 64 -11.87 -4.12 16.61
C ASP A 64 -12.03 -5.02 17.83
N ASN A 65 -11.03 -5.87 18.08
CA ASN A 65 -11.07 -6.74 19.24
C ASN A 65 -11.12 -5.97 20.53
N GLN A 66 -10.36 -4.90 20.60
CA GLN A 66 -10.34 -4.07 21.78
C GLN A 66 -11.69 -3.42 22.03
N GLU A 67 -12.34 -3.01 20.97
CA GLU A 67 -13.65 -2.39 21.10
C GLU A 67 -14.67 -3.39 21.59
N LEU A 68 -14.55 -4.63 21.12
CA LEU A 68 -15.49 -5.66 21.51
C LEU A 68 -15.36 -6.00 22.99
N ASP A 69 -14.17 -5.86 23.52
CA ASP A 69 -13.95 -6.16 24.92
C ASP A 69 -14.64 -5.16 25.84
N LEU A 70 -14.94 -4.02 25.31
CA LEU A 70 -15.59 -3.00 26.11
C LEU A 70 -17.08 -3.23 26.17
#